data_32dea109d820bb474f341e04447eddf4
#
_entry.id   32dea109d820bb474f341e04447eddf4
#
_cell.length_a   1.000
_cell.length_b   1.000
_cell.length_c   1.000
_cell.angle_alpha   90.00
_cell.angle_beta   90.00
_cell.angle_gamma   90.00
#
_symmetry.space_group_name_H-M   'P 1'
#
loop_
_entity.id
_entity.type
_entity.pdbx_description
1 polymer ?
#
loop_
_entity_poly.entity_id
_entity_poly.type
_entity_poly.pdbx_seq_one_letter_code
_entity_poly.pdbx_strand_id
1 'polypeptide(L)'
;MPEKQNTEWKETWKDEYLQWICGFANAQGGKIYIGVDDSGNVVGIKNSKKLLEDLPNKIKDTMGIIADVNYHEQNGKEYIEIVVPEYPQGVSLKGVYYYRSGSTNQILNGIALQEFFNRKTGVTWDASLIPNVKVEDLSENALKVFKEKAAKKKRIGTAVLEDENFVILQNLRLIQNGYLTQASVLLFHDEPDKYINGAYIKIGFFESDSELRFQDEIHGSLIEQVDKTMEVLYRKYMKAWISYDGIQRVETYPYPDAALREAIFNAVAHKKYISGIPIQISVYSDKIYIYNDGQLPETWTLEKLFSKHPSHPYNPLIANTFFVAGYIESWGRGIDKICNACEAAGLQKPIYDIDANGIMLQIKANVDWDGNRIEYDNDGNRKGITPPVTPPVTPPVNAKLIKLMKFCEEPKTRQEMQEFMGLKDKKNFIKNYIQPMIKLGMIKMTNEDKPNSQNQQYVAVR
;
A
#
# COMPACT_ATOMS: atom_id res chain seq x y z
N MET A 1 7.19 -23.35 -22.97
CA MET A 1 6.42 -22.27 -22.26
C MET A 1 7.32 -21.76 -21.14
N PRO A 2 7.35 -20.47 -20.79
CA PRO A 2 8.16 -20.02 -19.66
C PRO A 2 7.66 -20.65 -18.35
N GLU A 3 8.56 -20.82 -17.37
CA GLU A 3 8.21 -21.23 -16.02
C GLU A 3 7.12 -20.32 -15.44
N LYS A 4 6.17 -20.92 -14.71
CA LYS A 4 5.02 -20.21 -14.13
C LYS A 4 5.18 -20.10 -12.60
N GLN A 5 4.34 -19.29 -11.97
CA GLN A 5 4.26 -19.13 -10.51
C GLN A 5 4.30 -20.47 -9.75
N ASN A 6 3.64 -21.49 -10.27
CA ASN A 6 3.44 -22.79 -9.62
C ASN A 6 4.12 -23.96 -10.36
N THR A 7 5.10 -23.69 -11.21
CA THR A 7 5.78 -24.75 -11.98
C THR A 7 7.27 -24.41 -12.15
N GLU A 8 8.13 -25.39 -11.87
CA GLU A 8 9.58 -25.30 -12.02
C GLU A 8 10.09 -26.54 -12.74
N TRP A 9 11.04 -26.38 -13.68
CA TRP A 9 11.66 -27.46 -14.45
C TRP A 9 13.14 -27.55 -14.15
N LYS A 10 13.66 -28.77 -14.04
CA LYS A 10 15.09 -29.04 -13.81
C LYS A 10 15.50 -30.31 -14.51
N GLU A 11 16.59 -30.26 -15.24
CA GLU A 11 17.10 -31.45 -15.96
C GLU A 11 17.62 -32.52 -15.00
N THR A 12 18.19 -32.13 -13.85
CA THR A 12 18.74 -33.05 -12.85
C THR A 12 18.40 -32.56 -11.44
N TRP A 13 18.41 -33.47 -10.46
CA TRP A 13 18.23 -33.07 -9.06
C TRP A 13 19.49 -32.49 -8.46
N LYS A 14 19.31 -31.39 -7.72
CA LYS A 14 20.30 -30.84 -6.79
C LYS A 14 19.63 -30.46 -5.47
N ASP A 15 20.35 -30.63 -4.37
CA ASP A 15 19.79 -30.35 -3.02
C ASP A 15 19.43 -28.87 -2.80
N GLU A 16 20.02 -27.96 -3.55
CA GLU A 16 19.64 -26.55 -3.55
C GLU A 16 18.18 -26.33 -3.95
N TYR A 17 17.57 -27.28 -4.69
CA TYR A 17 16.18 -27.17 -5.12
C TYR A 17 15.16 -27.40 -4.00
N LEU A 18 15.60 -27.82 -2.82
CA LEU A 18 14.77 -27.80 -1.60
C LEU A 18 14.26 -26.40 -1.27
N GLN A 19 15.00 -25.35 -1.65
CA GLN A 19 14.53 -23.96 -1.52
C GLN A 19 13.26 -23.66 -2.34
N TRP A 20 13.12 -24.29 -3.52
CA TRP A 20 11.91 -24.15 -4.35
C TRP A 20 10.71 -24.85 -3.71
N ILE A 21 10.93 -26.04 -3.13
CA ILE A 21 9.91 -26.77 -2.38
C ILE A 21 9.44 -25.91 -1.19
N CYS A 22 10.36 -25.33 -0.44
CA CYS A 22 10.05 -24.41 0.65
C CYS A 22 9.26 -23.19 0.15
N GLY A 23 9.68 -22.59 -0.97
CA GLY A 23 8.99 -21.46 -1.57
C GLY A 23 7.58 -21.77 -2.05
N PHE A 24 7.35 -22.93 -2.65
CA PHE A 24 6.01 -23.40 -3.02
C PHE A 24 5.12 -23.66 -1.81
N ALA A 25 5.65 -24.37 -0.79
CA ALA A 25 4.92 -24.64 0.45
C ALA A 25 4.44 -23.36 1.15
N ASN A 26 5.22 -22.32 1.08
CA ASN A 26 4.91 -21.00 1.67
C ASN A 26 4.01 -20.13 0.81
N ALA A 27 3.98 -20.35 -0.51
CA ALA A 27 3.14 -19.62 -1.46
C ALA A 27 1.83 -20.39 -1.74
N GLN A 28 1.46 -20.58 -2.98
CA GLN A 28 0.20 -21.20 -3.43
C GLN A 28 0.36 -22.69 -3.77
N GLY A 29 1.43 -23.31 -3.29
CA GLY A 29 1.81 -24.65 -3.73
C GLY A 29 2.42 -24.62 -5.13
N GLY A 30 2.82 -25.80 -5.63
CA GLY A 30 3.38 -25.92 -6.97
C GLY A 30 3.94 -27.28 -7.29
N LYS A 31 4.56 -27.40 -8.48
CA LYS A 31 5.14 -28.62 -9.00
C LYS A 31 6.57 -28.38 -9.47
N ILE A 32 7.43 -29.32 -9.15
CA ILE A 32 8.81 -29.35 -9.66
C ILE A 32 8.95 -30.62 -10.49
N TYR A 33 9.44 -30.47 -11.70
CA TYR A 33 9.72 -31.61 -12.60
C TYR A 33 11.23 -31.79 -12.73
N ILE A 34 11.73 -32.99 -12.41
CA ILE A 34 13.12 -33.37 -12.51
C ILE A 34 13.30 -34.32 -13.70
N GLY A 35 14.17 -33.98 -14.64
CA GLY A 35 14.31 -34.65 -15.92
C GLY A 35 13.62 -33.91 -17.08
N VAL A 36 13.33 -32.60 -16.86
CA VAL A 36 12.66 -31.74 -17.83
C VAL A 36 13.53 -30.48 -18.03
N ASP A 37 13.72 -30.07 -19.29
CA ASP A 37 14.46 -28.87 -19.67
C ASP A 37 13.62 -27.57 -19.46
N ASP A 38 14.24 -26.40 -19.56
CA ASP A 38 13.61 -25.10 -19.45
C ASP A 38 12.53 -24.80 -20.51
N SER A 39 12.47 -25.63 -21.57
CA SER A 39 11.43 -25.56 -22.60
C SER A 39 10.25 -26.48 -22.31
N GLY A 40 10.31 -27.29 -21.24
CA GLY A 40 9.30 -28.26 -20.88
C GLY A 40 9.40 -29.61 -21.57
N ASN A 41 10.52 -29.89 -22.22
CA ASN A 41 10.74 -31.20 -22.88
C ASN A 41 11.35 -32.19 -21.90
N VAL A 42 10.88 -33.42 -21.91
CA VAL A 42 11.44 -34.49 -21.08
C VAL A 42 12.81 -34.90 -21.64
N VAL A 43 13.87 -34.60 -20.89
CA VAL A 43 15.25 -35.01 -21.19
C VAL A 43 15.61 -36.35 -20.52
N GLY A 44 14.92 -36.66 -19.41
CA GLY A 44 15.05 -37.89 -18.64
C GLY A 44 16.17 -37.87 -17.60
N ILE A 45 16.05 -38.74 -16.57
CA ILE A 45 17.05 -38.93 -15.53
C ILE A 45 17.44 -40.40 -15.36
N LYS A 46 18.67 -40.63 -14.91
CA LYS A 46 19.21 -42.03 -14.79
C LYS A 46 18.96 -42.67 -13.41
N ASN A 47 18.56 -41.90 -12.41
CA ASN A 47 18.46 -42.33 -11.00
C ASN A 47 17.07 -42.13 -10.42
N SER A 48 16.04 -42.19 -11.23
CA SER A 48 14.63 -41.97 -10.88
C SER A 48 14.19 -42.77 -9.66
N LYS A 49 14.49 -44.08 -9.61
CA LYS A 49 14.12 -44.98 -8.49
C LYS A 49 14.74 -44.52 -7.18
N LYS A 50 16.03 -44.14 -7.18
CA LYS A 50 16.70 -43.65 -5.98
C LYS A 50 16.10 -42.32 -5.52
N LEU A 51 15.81 -41.41 -6.41
CA LEU A 51 15.20 -40.12 -6.06
C LEU A 51 13.78 -40.31 -5.52
N LEU A 52 13.01 -41.29 -6.03
CA LEU A 52 11.68 -41.58 -5.55
C LEU A 52 11.67 -42.05 -4.07
N GLU A 53 12.74 -42.72 -3.62
CA GLU A 53 12.92 -43.15 -2.24
C GLU A 53 13.52 -42.04 -1.36
N ASP A 54 14.53 -41.33 -1.86
CA ASP A 54 15.31 -40.36 -1.09
C ASP A 54 14.57 -39.02 -0.87
N LEU A 55 13.84 -38.51 -1.90
CA LEU A 55 13.25 -37.19 -1.86
C LEU A 55 12.18 -36.99 -0.80
N PRO A 56 11.22 -37.93 -0.63
CA PRO A 56 10.20 -37.79 0.44
C PRO A 56 10.83 -37.65 1.82
N ASN A 57 11.83 -38.51 2.13
CA ASN A 57 12.53 -38.49 3.39
C ASN A 57 13.32 -37.16 3.55
N LYS A 58 14.07 -36.75 2.55
CA LYS A 58 14.85 -35.52 2.58
C LYS A 58 13.97 -34.29 2.79
N ILE A 59 12.84 -34.18 2.12
CA ILE A 59 11.85 -33.10 2.27
C ILE A 59 11.33 -33.07 3.72
N LYS A 60 10.89 -34.23 4.22
CA LYS A 60 10.39 -34.36 5.58
C LYS A 60 11.43 -34.00 6.64
N ASP A 61 12.65 -34.54 6.50
CA ASP A 61 13.72 -34.37 7.50
C ASP A 61 14.26 -32.94 7.55
N THR A 62 14.24 -32.21 6.41
CA THR A 62 14.80 -30.85 6.33
C THR A 62 13.77 -29.76 6.60
N MET A 63 12.48 -30.00 6.31
CA MET A 63 11.44 -28.98 6.39
C MET A 63 10.22 -29.38 7.22
N GLY A 64 10.12 -30.64 7.64
CA GLY A 64 8.97 -31.14 8.42
C GLY A 64 7.66 -31.25 7.64
N ILE A 65 7.71 -31.21 6.30
CA ILE A 65 6.53 -31.25 5.43
C ILE A 65 6.50 -32.53 4.58
N ILE A 66 5.36 -32.82 4.01
CA ILE A 66 5.14 -33.92 3.08
C ILE A 66 4.84 -33.35 1.70
N ALA A 67 5.53 -33.82 0.68
CA ALA A 67 5.24 -33.56 -0.73
C ALA A 67 5.05 -34.88 -1.46
N ASP A 68 4.14 -34.91 -2.43
CA ASP A 68 3.96 -36.10 -3.26
C ASP A 68 5.08 -36.17 -4.30
N VAL A 69 5.77 -37.30 -4.37
CA VAL A 69 6.84 -37.54 -5.32
C VAL A 69 6.39 -38.67 -6.25
N ASN A 70 6.15 -38.31 -7.51
CA ASN A 70 5.56 -39.18 -8.50
C ASN A 70 6.57 -39.54 -9.59
N TYR A 71 6.61 -40.81 -9.98
CA TYR A 71 7.37 -41.29 -11.12
C TYR A 71 6.53 -41.20 -12.40
N HIS A 72 7.15 -40.72 -13.47
CA HIS A 72 6.56 -40.66 -14.79
C HIS A 72 7.54 -41.13 -15.87
N GLU A 73 6.99 -41.65 -16.95
CA GLU A 73 7.74 -42.03 -18.14
C GLU A 73 7.06 -41.46 -19.39
N GLN A 74 7.84 -40.85 -20.27
CA GLN A 74 7.37 -40.35 -21.54
C GLN A 74 8.43 -40.63 -22.65
N ASN A 75 8.02 -41.31 -23.69
CA ASN A 75 8.89 -41.69 -24.84
C ASN A 75 10.17 -42.41 -24.39
N GLY A 76 10.09 -43.34 -23.42
CA GLY A 76 11.22 -44.09 -22.89
C GLY A 76 12.17 -43.26 -22.01
N LYS A 77 11.79 -42.06 -21.62
CA LYS A 77 12.53 -41.20 -20.69
C LYS A 77 11.79 -41.07 -19.38
N GLU A 78 12.51 -41.33 -18.30
CA GLU A 78 11.97 -41.26 -16.94
C GLU A 78 12.14 -39.84 -16.35
N TYR A 79 11.14 -39.36 -15.64
CA TYR A 79 11.22 -38.11 -14.90
C TYR A 79 10.40 -38.16 -13.59
N ILE A 80 10.70 -37.25 -12.66
CA ILE A 80 10.01 -37.16 -11.36
C ILE A 80 9.21 -35.87 -11.32
N GLU A 81 7.97 -35.95 -10.83
CA GLU A 81 7.14 -34.82 -10.45
C GLU A 81 7.08 -34.74 -8.90
N ILE A 82 7.41 -33.60 -8.35
CA ILE A 82 7.24 -33.29 -6.94
C ILE A 82 6.06 -32.31 -6.82
N VAL A 83 4.98 -32.71 -6.18
CA VAL A 83 3.79 -31.88 -5.95
C VAL A 83 3.83 -31.35 -4.51
N VAL A 84 3.92 -30.05 -4.38
CA VAL A 84 4.02 -29.37 -3.10
C VAL A 84 2.70 -28.65 -2.83
N PRO A 85 1.92 -29.05 -1.81
CA PRO A 85 0.72 -28.29 -1.43
C PRO A 85 1.11 -26.97 -0.74
N GLU A 86 0.19 -26.01 -0.74
CA GLU A 86 0.32 -24.85 0.15
C GLU A 86 0.16 -25.32 1.60
N TYR A 87 1.06 -24.86 2.47
CA TYR A 87 0.99 -25.12 3.89
C TYR A 87 0.41 -23.90 4.64
N PRO A 88 -0.53 -24.12 5.58
CA PRO A 88 -1.12 -23.04 6.36
C PRO A 88 -0.12 -22.37 7.32
N GLN A 89 0.92 -23.09 7.70
CA GLN A 89 1.98 -22.60 8.58
C GLN A 89 3.25 -22.28 7.78
N GLY A 90 4.07 -21.37 8.32
CA GLY A 90 5.35 -21.03 7.69
C GLY A 90 6.32 -22.21 7.72
N VAL A 91 6.84 -22.59 6.57
CA VAL A 91 7.82 -23.64 6.37
C VAL A 91 9.20 -23.03 6.21
N SER A 92 10.21 -23.53 6.94
CA SER A 92 11.59 -23.10 6.78
C SER A 92 12.49 -24.23 6.29
N LEU A 93 13.45 -23.89 5.47
CA LEU A 93 14.56 -24.77 5.12
C LEU A 93 15.81 -24.32 5.91
N LYS A 94 16.17 -25.12 6.92
CA LYS A 94 17.32 -24.82 7.81
C LYS A 94 17.24 -23.43 8.46
N GLY A 95 16.03 -23.01 8.88
CA GLY A 95 15.79 -21.71 9.50
C GLY A 95 15.62 -20.55 8.53
N VAL A 96 15.73 -20.75 7.21
CA VAL A 96 15.49 -19.75 6.18
C VAL A 96 14.11 -19.96 5.57
N TYR A 97 13.31 -18.89 5.48
CA TYR A 97 12.00 -18.89 4.87
C TYR A 97 12.09 -18.40 3.43
N TYR A 98 11.67 -19.25 2.48
CA TYR A 98 11.59 -18.93 1.06
C TYR A 98 10.14 -18.73 0.65
N TYR A 99 9.90 -17.84 -0.31
CA TYR A 99 8.58 -17.56 -0.87
C TYR A 99 8.65 -17.47 -2.38
N ARG A 100 7.79 -18.21 -3.07
CA ARG A 100 7.70 -18.18 -4.54
C ARG A 100 6.88 -16.98 -5.00
N SER A 101 7.49 -16.09 -5.79
CA SER A 101 6.82 -14.94 -6.42
C SER A 101 7.16 -14.92 -7.90
N GLY A 102 6.16 -15.10 -8.76
CA GLY A 102 6.36 -15.29 -10.18
C GLY A 102 7.24 -16.52 -10.48
N SER A 103 8.29 -16.34 -11.27
CA SER A 103 9.32 -17.37 -11.56
C SER A 103 10.53 -17.30 -10.63
N THR A 104 10.49 -16.50 -9.55
CA THR A 104 11.61 -16.33 -8.63
C THR A 104 11.31 -16.89 -7.24
N ASN A 105 12.36 -17.27 -6.54
CA ASN A 105 12.28 -17.70 -5.15
C ASN A 105 13.00 -16.67 -4.27
N GLN A 106 12.27 -16.05 -3.36
CA GLN A 106 12.76 -14.95 -2.54
C GLN A 106 12.95 -15.41 -1.08
N ILE A 107 14.01 -14.91 -0.44
CA ILE A 107 14.22 -15.11 1.00
C ILE A 107 13.41 -14.08 1.74
N LEU A 108 12.56 -14.54 2.66
CA LEU A 108 11.82 -13.67 3.55
C LEU A 108 12.67 -13.29 4.76
N ASN A 109 12.82 -11.99 4.99
CA ASN A 109 13.49 -11.45 6.18
C ASN A 109 12.83 -10.13 6.60
N GLY A 110 13.15 -9.63 7.80
CA GLY A 110 12.64 -8.37 8.32
C GLY A 110 11.11 -8.27 8.22
N ILE A 111 10.63 -7.16 7.66
CA ILE A 111 9.20 -6.85 7.52
C ILE A 111 8.46 -7.91 6.69
N ALA A 112 9.04 -8.35 5.58
CA ALA A 112 8.41 -9.35 4.71
C ALA A 112 8.15 -10.68 5.43
N LEU A 113 9.07 -11.10 6.29
CA LEU A 113 8.91 -12.30 7.10
C LEU A 113 7.81 -12.12 8.15
N GLN A 114 7.76 -10.98 8.80
CA GLN A 114 6.70 -10.68 9.79
C GLN A 114 5.31 -10.65 9.14
N GLU A 115 5.16 -10.00 8.00
CA GLU A 115 3.90 -9.98 7.24
C GLU A 115 3.47 -11.38 6.77
N PHE A 116 4.44 -12.19 6.35
CA PHE A 116 4.19 -13.57 5.97
C PHE A 116 3.62 -14.37 7.15
N PHE A 117 4.22 -14.30 8.34
CA PHE A 117 3.71 -14.99 9.52
C PHE A 117 2.33 -14.47 9.93
N ASN A 118 2.12 -13.17 9.91
CA ASN A 118 0.81 -12.59 10.22
C ASN A 118 -0.28 -13.13 9.27
N ARG A 119 0.00 -13.23 7.97
CA ARG A 119 -0.93 -13.84 6.99
C ARG A 119 -1.19 -15.32 7.27
N LYS A 120 -0.14 -16.11 7.54
CA LYS A 120 -0.27 -17.56 7.81
C LYS A 120 -1.00 -17.87 9.12
N THR A 121 -0.81 -17.05 10.14
CA THR A 121 -1.47 -17.22 11.45
C THR A 121 -2.85 -16.56 11.50
N GLY A 122 -3.21 -15.74 10.53
CA GLY A 122 -4.42 -14.92 10.55
C GLY A 122 -4.38 -13.81 11.61
N VAL A 123 -3.21 -13.54 12.20
CA VAL A 123 -3.00 -12.44 13.14
C VAL A 123 -2.73 -11.17 12.33
N THR A 124 -3.59 -10.18 12.49
CA THR A 124 -3.37 -8.87 11.87
C THR A 124 -2.26 -8.12 12.60
N TRP A 125 -1.61 -7.17 11.90
CA TRP A 125 -0.52 -6.40 12.49
C TRP A 125 -0.95 -5.67 13.77
N ASP A 126 -2.13 -5.10 13.78
CA ASP A 126 -2.68 -4.38 14.92
C ASP A 126 -2.99 -5.26 16.15
N ALA A 127 -3.13 -6.58 15.94
CA ALA A 127 -3.27 -7.59 16.99
C ALA A 127 -1.92 -8.13 17.50
N SER A 128 -0.81 -7.77 16.88
CA SER A 128 0.53 -8.16 17.35
C SER A 128 0.81 -7.51 18.71
N LEU A 129 1.48 -8.28 19.59
CA LEU A 129 1.78 -7.83 20.95
C LEU A 129 2.93 -6.80 20.96
N ILE A 130 2.85 -5.85 21.86
CA ILE A 130 3.90 -4.87 22.09
C ILE A 130 4.53 -5.09 23.47
N PRO A 131 5.85 -5.33 23.56
CA PRO A 131 6.51 -5.50 24.85
C PRO A 131 6.73 -4.14 25.56
N ASN A 132 6.87 -4.22 26.87
CA ASN A 132 7.28 -3.09 27.73
C ASN A 132 6.31 -1.88 27.77
N VAL A 133 5.05 -2.07 27.38
CA VAL A 133 3.97 -1.09 27.57
C VAL A 133 2.89 -1.71 28.42
N LYS A 134 2.46 -1.01 29.46
CA LYS A 134 1.45 -1.46 30.42
C LYS A 134 0.16 -0.66 30.27
N VAL A 135 -0.91 -1.12 30.90
CA VAL A 135 -2.21 -0.43 30.89
C VAL A 135 -2.10 0.97 31.54
N GLU A 136 -1.26 1.10 32.54
CA GLU A 136 -1.01 2.35 33.26
C GLU A 136 -0.29 3.41 32.39
N ASP A 137 0.36 2.99 31.30
CA ASP A 137 1.01 3.90 30.36
C ASP A 137 0.02 4.48 29.32
N LEU A 138 -1.21 3.96 29.27
CA LEU A 138 -2.25 4.43 28.36
C LEU A 138 -2.93 5.70 28.93
N SER A 139 -3.38 6.56 28.02
CA SER A 139 -4.04 7.83 28.35
C SER A 139 -5.40 7.61 29.00
N GLU A 140 -5.55 8.05 30.24
CA GLU A 140 -6.85 8.06 30.91
C GLU A 140 -7.86 8.94 30.17
N ASN A 141 -7.41 10.04 29.56
CA ASN A 141 -8.26 10.92 28.77
C ASN A 141 -8.79 10.23 27.52
N ALA A 142 -7.94 9.55 26.77
CA ALA A 142 -8.36 8.80 25.58
C ALA A 142 -9.35 7.68 25.93
N LEU A 143 -9.12 6.95 27.02
CA LEU A 143 -10.04 5.93 27.53
C LEU A 143 -11.37 6.54 27.98
N LYS A 144 -11.35 7.68 28.65
CA LYS A 144 -12.56 8.42 29.05
C LYS A 144 -13.37 8.86 27.83
N VAL A 145 -12.74 9.48 26.85
CA VAL A 145 -13.39 9.89 25.59
C VAL A 145 -14.03 8.69 24.88
N PHE A 146 -13.32 7.57 24.82
CA PHE A 146 -13.85 6.32 24.28
C PHE A 146 -15.11 5.87 25.04
N LYS A 147 -15.04 5.77 26.38
CA LYS A 147 -16.17 5.36 27.21
C LYS A 147 -17.41 6.24 27.00
N GLU A 148 -17.23 7.55 27.01
CA GLU A 148 -18.32 8.52 26.79
C GLU A 148 -19.00 8.37 25.43
N LYS A 149 -18.20 8.13 24.38
CA LYS A 149 -18.74 7.91 23.02
C LYS A 149 -19.41 6.55 22.87
N ALA A 150 -18.82 5.49 23.40
CA ALA A 150 -19.37 4.14 23.37
C ALA A 150 -20.70 4.04 24.14
N ALA A 151 -20.81 4.70 25.29
CA ALA A 151 -22.05 4.77 26.08
C ALA A 151 -23.22 5.39 25.28
N LYS A 152 -22.96 6.44 24.49
CA LYS A 152 -23.99 7.08 23.63
C LYS A 152 -24.50 6.15 22.53
N LYS A 153 -23.68 5.24 22.03
CA LYS A 153 -24.01 4.36 20.91
C LYS A 153 -24.58 3.00 21.32
N LYS A 154 -24.43 2.61 22.58
CA LYS A 154 -24.97 1.36 23.16
C LYS A 154 -24.58 0.10 22.37
N ARG A 155 -23.38 0.10 21.74
CA ARG A 155 -22.83 -1.05 20.98
C ARG A 155 -22.05 -2.02 21.87
N ILE A 156 -21.78 -1.60 23.10
CA ILE A 156 -21.20 -2.39 24.19
C ILE A 156 -22.07 -2.20 25.42
N GLY A 157 -22.14 -3.19 26.30
CA GLY A 157 -22.92 -3.11 27.53
C GLY A 157 -22.42 -1.99 28.44
N THR A 158 -23.34 -1.19 28.99
CA THR A 158 -22.97 -0.06 29.90
C THR A 158 -22.19 -0.55 31.11
N ALA A 159 -22.51 -1.71 31.67
CA ALA A 159 -21.78 -2.32 32.78
C ALA A 159 -20.28 -2.52 32.46
N VAL A 160 -19.96 -2.93 31.21
CA VAL A 160 -18.57 -3.10 30.76
C VAL A 160 -17.80 -1.77 30.73
N LEU A 161 -18.49 -0.66 30.45
CA LEU A 161 -17.86 0.66 30.41
C LEU A 161 -17.58 1.24 31.81
N GLU A 162 -18.22 0.70 32.85
CA GLU A 162 -17.99 1.04 34.26
C GLU A 162 -16.85 0.19 34.88
N ASP A 163 -16.42 -0.88 34.18
CA ASP A 163 -15.31 -1.72 34.62
C ASP A 163 -13.97 -0.99 34.58
N GLU A 164 -12.97 -1.61 35.21
CA GLU A 164 -11.58 -1.16 35.12
C GLU A 164 -11.08 -1.15 33.68
N ASN A 165 -10.16 -0.27 33.35
CA ASN A 165 -9.61 -0.13 32.00
C ASN A 165 -9.06 -1.43 31.44
N PHE A 166 -8.44 -2.27 32.29
CA PHE A 166 -7.95 -3.59 31.92
C PHE A 166 -9.07 -4.47 31.33
N VAL A 167 -10.22 -4.54 32.01
CA VAL A 167 -11.37 -5.36 31.59
C VAL A 167 -11.96 -4.85 30.26
N ILE A 168 -12.05 -3.54 30.11
CA ILE A 168 -12.54 -2.93 28.85
C ILE A 168 -11.62 -3.27 27.69
N LEU A 169 -10.30 -3.13 27.86
CA LEU A 169 -9.32 -3.44 26.86
C LEU A 169 -9.34 -4.95 26.51
N GLN A 170 -9.55 -5.82 27.49
CA GLN A 170 -9.69 -7.25 27.29
C GLN A 170 -10.95 -7.59 26.47
N ASN A 171 -12.09 -6.97 26.77
CA ASN A 171 -13.33 -7.13 26.01
C ASN A 171 -13.20 -6.65 24.54
N LEU A 172 -12.39 -5.62 24.31
CA LEU A 172 -12.05 -5.13 22.97
C LEU A 172 -10.97 -5.99 22.27
N ARG A 173 -10.44 -7.04 22.93
CA ARG A 173 -9.32 -7.88 22.47
C ARG A 173 -8.00 -7.10 22.28
N LEU A 174 -7.85 -6.01 22.99
CA LEU A 174 -6.67 -5.16 22.97
C LEU A 174 -5.58 -5.60 23.94
N ILE A 175 -5.89 -6.60 24.78
CA ILE A 175 -4.97 -7.31 25.66
C ILE A 175 -5.04 -8.80 25.33
N GLN A 176 -3.89 -9.43 25.14
CA GLN A 176 -3.76 -10.87 24.91
C GLN A 176 -2.58 -11.40 25.73
N ASN A 177 -2.81 -12.49 26.46
CA ASN A 177 -1.79 -13.12 27.32
C ASN A 177 -1.12 -12.13 28.31
N GLY A 178 -1.85 -11.12 28.78
CA GLY A 178 -1.33 -10.09 29.70
C GLY A 178 -0.53 -8.97 29.04
N TYR A 179 -0.36 -8.98 27.71
CA TYR A 179 0.33 -7.94 26.94
C TYR A 179 -0.65 -7.10 26.13
N LEU A 180 -0.34 -5.82 25.98
CA LEU A 180 -1.04 -4.93 25.09
C LEU A 180 -0.74 -5.28 23.61
N THR A 181 -1.71 -5.01 22.73
CA THR A 181 -1.55 -5.11 21.29
C THR A 181 -1.05 -3.78 20.71
N GLN A 182 -0.54 -3.79 19.45
CA GLN A 182 -0.21 -2.57 18.72
C GLN A 182 -1.42 -1.62 18.63
N ALA A 183 -2.63 -2.17 18.43
CA ALA A 183 -3.86 -1.39 18.42
C ALA A 183 -4.11 -0.65 19.74
N SER A 184 -3.81 -1.25 20.90
CA SER A 184 -4.00 -0.61 22.19
C SER A 184 -3.19 0.67 22.31
N VAL A 185 -1.91 0.60 21.93
CA VAL A 185 -0.99 1.74 21.98
C VAL A 185 -1.43 2.81 20.99
N LEU A 186 -1.77 2.45 19.77
CA LEU A 186 -2.27 3.41 18.78
C LEU A 186 -3.53 4.12 19.25
N LEU A 187 -4.49 3.37 19.77
CA LEU A 187 -5.80 3.89 20.16
C LEU A 187 -5.76 4.77 21.41
N PHE A 188 -4.90 4.42 22.39
CA PHE A 188 -5.02 4.96 23.73
C PHE A 188 -3.73 5.52 24.34
N HIS A 189 -2.56 5.42 23.71
CA HIS A 189 -1.35 6.04 24.24
C HIS A 189 -1.27 7.52 23.84
N ASP A 190 -0.79 8.41 24.72
CA ASP A 190 -0.65 9.84 24.42
C ASP A 190 0.39 10.14 23.33
N GLU A 191 1.41 9.28 23.21
CA GLU A 191 2.50 9.42 22.23
C GLU A 191 2.76 8.08 21.53
N PRO A 192 1.81 7.58 20.71
CA PRO A 192 1.95 6.27 20.05
C PRO A 192 3.11 6.24 19.06
N ASP A 193 3.52 7.36 18.52
CA ASP A 193 4.65 7.52 17.59
C ASP A 193 6.02 7.26 18.22
N LYS A 194 6.13 7.25 19.55
CA LYS A 194 7.32 6.74 20.26
C LYS A 194 7.55 5.24 20.04
N TYR A 195 6.49 4.50 19.82
CA TYR A 195 6.52 3.03 19.67
C TYR A 195 6.29 2.59 18.22
N ILE A 196 5.50 3.35 17.48
CA ILE A 196 5.05 3.02 16.14
C ILE A 196 5.31 4.23 15.25
N ASN A 197 6.39 4.17 14.48
CA ASN A 197 6.78 5.26 13.58
C ASN A 197 5.62 5.66 12.65
N GLY A 198 5.45 6.96 12.43
CA GLY A 198 4.41 7.49 11.55
C GLY A 198 2.98 7.33 12.10
N ALA A 199 2.81 7.11 13.41
CA ALA A 199 1.51 7.04 14.07
C ALA A 199 0.91 8.44 14.34
N TYR A 200 0.97 9.33 13.35
CA TYR A 200 0.40 10.68 13.38
C TYR A 200 -0.18 11.05 12.01
N ILE A 201 -0.89 12.17 11.95
CA ILE A 201 -1.47 12.71 10.71
C ILE A 201 -0.76 14.02 10.38
N LYS A 202 -0.27 14.14 9.13
CA LYS A 202 0.37 15.33 8.60
C LYS A 202 -0.60 16.07 7.68
N ILE A 203 -0.76 17.38 7.90
CA ILE A 203 -1.62 18.24 7.09
C ILE A 203 -0.76 19.34 6.48
N GLY A 204 -0.85 19.54 5.17
CA GLY A 204 -0.16 20.61 4.46
C GLY A 204 -1.12 21.43 3.62
N PHE A 205 -0.91 22.77 3.55
CA PHE A 205 -1.56 23.62 2.58
C PHE A 205 -0.59 23.94 1.44
N PHE A 206 -1.01 23.64 0.23
CA PHE A 206 -0.21 23.78 -0.99
C PHE A 206 -0.81 24.83 -1.93
N GLU A 207 0.02 25.75 -2.42
CA GLU A 207 -0.35 26.66 -3.50
C GLU A 207 -0.22 25.97 -4.87
N SER A 208 0.77 25.09 -5.02
CA SER A 208 1.01 24.21 -6.16
C SER A 208 1.63 22.90 -5.66
N ASP A 209 1.79 21.90 -6.54
CA ASP A 209 2.38 20.61 -6.17
C ASP A 209 3.82 20.72 -5.61
N SER A 210 4.51 21.84 -5.89
CA SER A 210 5.88 22.10 -5.44
C SER A 210 5.97 23.13 -4.32
N GLU A 211 4.88 23.83 -3.97
CA GLU A 211 4.91 24.97 -3.05
C GLU A 211 4.02 24.73 -1.84
N LEU A 212 4.65 24.26 -0.76
CA LEU A 212 4.04 24.11 0.54
C LEU A 212 4.05 25.45 1.29
N ARG A 213 2.89 25.95 1.67
CA ARG A 213 2.74 27.23 2.36
C ARG A 213 2.89 27.11 3.88
N PHE A 214 2.21 26.12 4.46
CA PHE A 214 2.29 25.79 5.89
C PHE A 214 1.84 24.35 6.11
N GLN A 215 2.24 23.79 7.26
CA GLN A 215 1.88 22.43 7.65
C GLN A 215 1.64 22.31 9.16
N ASP A 216 0.96 21.24 9.55
CA ASP A 216 0.75 20.82 10.94
C ASP A 216 0.92 19.30 11.04
N GLU A 217 1.30 18.83 12.21
CA GLU A 217 1.34 17.41 12.56
C GLU A 217 0.42 17.17 13.76
N ILE A 218 -0.46 16.19 13.64
CA ILE A 218 -1.47 15.87 14.65
C ILE A 218 -1.03 14.59 15.36
N HIS A 219 -0.45 14.76 16.52
CA HIS A 219 -0.01 13.69 17.41
C HIS A 219 -1.07 13.34 18.45
N GLY A 220 -0.82 12.27 19.21
CA GLY A 220 -1.69 11.76 20.28
C GLY A 220 -2.36 10.44 19.93
N SER A 221 -3.25 9.97 20.76
CA SER A 221 -4.01 8.74 20.55
C SER A 221 -4.89 8.82 19.32
N LEU A 222 -5.11 7.70 18.61
CA LEU A 222 -6.01 7.67 17.44
C LEU A 222 -7.44 8.10 17.78
N ILE A 223 -7.90 7.88 19.02
CA ILE A 223 -9.21 8.37 19.50
C ILE A 223 -9.29 9.90 19.42
N GLU A 224 -8.18 10.58 19.68
CA GLU A 224 -8.12 12.04 19.66
C GLU A 224 -7.68 12.60 18.29
N GLN A 225 -6.78 11.90 17.59
CA GLN A 225 -6.20 12.39 16.33
C GLN A 225 -7.27 12.75 15.30
N VAL A 226 -8.32 11.93 15.15
CA VAL A 226 -9.36 12.19 14.14
C VAL A 226 -10.13 13.46 14.47
N ASP A 227 -10.55 13.63 15.73
CA ASP A 227 -11.28 14.82 16.15
C ASP A 227 -10.39 16.07 16.07
N LYS A 228 -9.13 15.99 16.50
CA LYS A 228 -8.13 17.08 16.37
C LYS A 228 -7.87 17.43 14.90
N THR A 229 -7.76 16.43 14.03
CA THR A 229 -7.58 16.63 12.58
C THR A 229 -8.75 17.42 11.98
N MET A 230 -9.98 17.02 12.30
CA MET A 230 -11.18 17.74 11.85
C MET A 230 -11.17 19.18 12.36
N GLU A 231 -10.89 19.39 13.66
CA GLU A 231 -10.81 20.75 14.25
C GLU A 231 -9.78 21.62 13.50
N VAL A 232 -8.57 21.10 13.29
CA VAL A 232 -7.49 21.84 12.60
C VAL A 232 -7.86 22.15 11.17
N LEU A 233 -8.45 21.19 10.42
CA LEU A 233 -8.92 21.41 9.05
C LEU A 233 -9.93 22.56 9.00
N TYR A 234 -10.95 22.56 9.86
CA TYR A 234 -11.98 23.59 9.88
C TYR A 234 -11.44 24.95 10.32
N ARG A 235 -10.54 25.01 11.30
CA ARG A 235 -10.05 26.29 11.84
C ARG A 235 -8.96 26.93 11.00
N LYS A 236 -8.12 26.16 10.33
CA LYS A 236 -6.90 26.67 9.68
C LYS A 236 -6.86 26.45 8.17
N TYR A 237 -7.43 25.36 7.68
CA TYR A 237 -7.29 24.90 6.31
C TYR A 237 -8.52 25.12 5.42
N MET A 238 -9.63 25.54 5.98
CA MET A 238 -10.88 25.77 5.26
C MET A 238 -11.52 27.08 5.66
N LYS A 239 -12.10 27.76 4.68
CA LYS A 239 -12.99 28.91 4.90
C LYS A 239 -14.39 28.58 4.40
N ALA A 240 -15.39 29.00 5.16
CA ALA A 240 -16.77 28.85 4.73
C ALA A 240 -17.17 29.97 3.77
N TRP A 241 -17.93 29.62 2.74
CA TRP A 241 -18.72 30.58 1.99
C TRP A 241 -19.94 31.00 2.81
N ILE A 242 -20.10 32.31 2.97
CA ILE A 242 -21.15 32.87 3.78
C ILE A 242 -22.29 33.30 2.87
N SER A 243 -23.48 32.79 3.12
CA SER A 243 -24.74 33.20 2.46
C SER A 243 -25.80 33.49 3.53
N TYR A 244 -26.94 33.98 3.07
CA TYR A 244 -28.06 34.27 3.95
C TYR A 244 -29.33 33.64 3.39
N ASP A 245 -30.06 32.94 4.24
CA ASP A 245 -31.43 32.49 3.96
C ASP A 245 -32.38 33.36 4.83
N GLY A 246 -32.99 34.36 4.18
CA GLY A 246 -33.65 35.45 4.88
C GLY A 246 -32.67 36.22 5.78
N ILE A 247 -32.90 36.18 7.10
CA ILE A 247 -32.00 36.78 8.11
C ILE A 247 -31.00 35.80 8.71
N GLN A 248 -31.13 34.52 8.38
CA GLN A 248 -30.24 33.47 8.92
C GLN A 248 -28.96 33.37 8.11
N ARG A 249 -27.82 33.52 8.80
CA ARG A 249 -26.49 33.30 8.21
C ARG A 249 -26.29 31.80 8.01
N VAL A 250 -25.91 31.41 6.78
CA VAL A 250 -25.57 30.05 6.37
C VAL A 250 -24.09 29.99 6.02
N GLU A 251 -23.38 29.05 6.61
CA GLU A 251 -21.97 28.79 6.34
C GLU A 251 -21.82 27.48 5.57
N THR A 252 -21.27 27.56 4.36
CA THR A 252 -21.01 26.40 3.51
C THR A 252 -19.50 26.15 3.46
N TYR A 253 -19.04 25.05 4.04
CA TYR A 253 -17.66 24.65 3.99
C TYR A 253 -17.29 23.96 2.68
N PRO A 254 -15.99 23.97 2.28
CA PRO A 254 -15.53 23.36 1.02
C PRO A 254 -15.87 21.88 0.87
N TYR A 255 -15.94 21.16 1.98
CA TYR A 255 -16.16 19.72 2.02
C TYR A 255 -17.20 19.36 3.09
N PRO A 256 -18.07 18.35 2.85
CA PRO A 256 -19.03 17.87 3.86
C PRO A 256 -18.30 17.20 5.04
N ASP A 257 -18.69 17.54 6.26
CA ASP A 257 -18.13 16.93 7.50
C ASP A 257 -18.17 15.41 7.47
N ALA A 258 -19.30 14.85 7.06
CA ALA A 258 -19.50 13.40 6.98
C ALA A 258 -18.52 12.72 6.02
N ALA A 259 -18.20 13.36 4.88
CA ALA A 259 -17.25 12.81 3.91
C ALA A 259 -15.82 12.85 4.44
N LEU A 260 -15.37 13.99 4.99
CA LEU A 260 -14.03 14.13 5.55
C LEU A 260 -13.81 13.18 6.73
N ARG A 261 -14.77 13.14 7.66
CA ARG A 261 -14.71 12.27 8.83
C ARG A 261 -14.59 10.80 8.43
N GLU A 262 -15.44 10.34 7.53
CA GLU A 262 -15.40 8.96 7.03
C GLU A 262 -14.10 8.65 6.30
N ALA A 263 -13.59 9.59 5.49
CA ALA A 263 -12.34 9.44 4.77
C ALA A 263 -11.13 9.31 5.71
N ILE A 264 -11.08 10.12 6.78
CA ILE A 264 -10.01 10.06 7.79
C ILE A 264 -10.08 8.74 8.56
N PHE A 265 -11.27 8.29 8.97
CA PHE A 265 -11.42 7.00 9.64
C PHE A 265 -11.01 5.83 8.73
N ASN A 266 -11.36 5.88 7.45
CA ASN A 266 -10.92 4.88 6.48
C ASN A 266 -9.39 4.89 6.35
N ALA A 267 -8.77 6.07 6.25
CA ALA A 267 -7.33 6.19 6.20
C ALA A 267 -6.66 5.56 7.43
N VAL A 268 -7.19 5.81 8.65
CA VAL A 268 -6.67 5.25 9.91
C VAL A 268 -6.87 3.72 9.97
N ALA A 269 -8.07 3.24 9.63
CA ALA A 269 -8.40 1.80 9.71
C ALA A 269 -7.67 0.95 8.68
N HIS A 270 -7.30 1.53 7.52
CA HIS A 270 -6.65 0.83 6.41
C HIS A 270 -5.16 1.13 6.24
N LYS A 271 -4.60 2.01 7.08
CA LYS A 271 -3.16 2.33 7.05
C LYS A 271 -2.29 1.12 7.37
N LYS A 272 -1.22 0.95 6.63
CA LYS A 272 -0.14 0.01 6.90
C LYS A 272 0.86 0.64 7.88
N TYR A 273 0.60 0.51 9.19
CA TYR A 273 1.41 1.17 10.22
C TYR A 273 2.87 0.71 10.25
N ILE A 274 3.16 -0.52 9.83
CA ILE A 274 4.53 -1.06 9.79
C ILE A 274 5.46 -0.28 8.83
N SER A 275 4.93 0.45 7.86
CA SER A 275 5.73 1.24 6.91
C SER A 275 6.38 2.47 7.53
N GLY A 276 5.83 2.97 8.63
CA GLY A 276 6.31 4.19 9.27
C GLY A 276 5.93 5.50 8.54
N ILE A 277 5.17 5.44 7.44
CA ILE A 277 4.74 6.62 6.69
C ILE A 277 3.47 7.19 7.35
N PRO A 278 3.41 8.48 7.75
CA PRO A 278 2.20 9.06 8.32
C PRO A 278 1.06 9.18 7.30
N ILE A 279 -0.17 9.30 7.77
CA ILE A 279 -1.29 9.72 6.93
C ILE A 279 -1.01 11.16 6.51
N GLN A 280 -1.21 11.47 5.22
CA GLN A 280 -0.95 12.79 4.67
C GLN A 280 -2.24 13.41 4.11
N ILE A 281 -2.54 14.62 4.54
CA ILE A 281 -3.66 15.40 4.04
C ILE A 281 -3.09 16.62 3.33
N SER A 282 -3.24 16.69 2.01
CA SER A 282 -2.79 17.81 1.20
C SER A 282 -3.98 18.67 0.79
N VAL A 283 -4.05 19.89 1.32
CA VAL A 283 -5.12 20.84 1.04
C VAL A 283 -4.64 21.85 0.02
N TYR A 284 -5.43 22.04 -1.02
CA TYR A 284 -5.25 23.05 -2.07
C TYR A 284 -6.43 24.04 -2.04
N SER A 285 -6.34 25.07 -2.83
CA SER A 285 -7.40 26.07 -2.91
C SER A 285 -8.75 25.52 -3.38
N ASP A 286 -8.75 24.43 -4.15
CA ASP A 286 -9.91 23.86 -4.84
C ASP A 286 -10.09 22.34 -4.63
N LYS A 287 -9.23 21.69 -3.87
CA LYS A 287 -9.28 20.26 -3.64
C LYS A 287 -8.54 19.83 -2.37
N ILE A 288 -8.83 18.65 -1.89
CA ILE A 288 -8.13 17.98 -0.79
C ILE A 288 -7.75 16.57 -1.22
N TYR A 289 -6.55 16.16 -0.87
CA TYR A 289 -6.10 14.77 -0.96
C TYR A 289 -5.92 14.18 0.42
N ILE A 290 -6.36 12.96 0.62
CA ILE A 290 -6.10 12.16 1.82
C ILE A 290 -5.39 10.90 1.37
N TYR A 291 -4.12 10.77 1.76
CA TYR A 291 -3.26 9.65 1.43
C TYR A 291 -2.94 8.83 2.68
N ASN A 292 -3.01 7.52 2.54
CA ASN A 292 -2.45 6.57 3.50
C ASN A 292 -1.69 5.46 2.76
N ASP A 293 -0.54 5.08 3.29
CA ASP A 293 0.12 3.84 2.90
C ASP A 293 -0.78 2.67 3.30
N GLY A 294 -1.28 1.95 2.32
CA GLY A 294 -2.23 0.86 2.46
C GLY A 294 -2.45 0.20 1.11
N GLN A 295 -3.19 -0.89 1.12
CA GLN A 295 -3.51 -1.60 -0.11
C GLN A 295 -4.92 -2.19 -0.03
N LEU A 296 -5.56 -2.35 -1.18
CA LEU A 296 -6.77 -3.16 -1.26
C LEU A 296 -6.42 -4.65 -1.06
N PRO A 297 -7.40 -5.47 -0.62
CA PRO A 297 -7.26 -6.93 -0.71
C PRO A 297 -6.83 -7.34 -2.14
N GLU A 298 -5.94 -8.33 -2.27
CA GLU A 298 -5.33 -8.74 -3.56
C GLU A 298 -6.35 -9.03 -4.68
N THR A 299 -7.55 -9.44 -4.31
CA THR A 299 -8.64 -9.78 -5.26
C THR A 299 -9.55 -8.60 -5.61
N TRP A 300 -9.28 -7.41 -5.06
CA TRP A 300 -10.12 -6.24 -5.25
C TRP A 300 -9.57 -5.33 -6.34
N THR A 301 -10.49 -4.81 -7.15
CA THR A 301 -10.25 -3.75 -8.14
C THR A 301 -10.87 -2.46 -7.65
N LEU A 302 -10.52 -1.35 -8.29
CA LEU A 302 -11.17 -0.05 -8.04
C LEU A 302 -12.69 -0.12 -8.25
N GLU A 303 -13.16 -0.86 -9.25
CA GLU A 303 -14.59 -1.08 -9.51
C GLU A 303 -15.26 -1.82 -8.33
N LYS A 304 -14.56 -2.82 -7.76
CA LYS A 304 -15.05 -3.56 -6.59
C LYS A 304 -15.19 -2.65 -5.38
N LEU A 305 -14.31 -1.68 -5.21
CA LEU A 305 -14.36 -0.70 -4.13
C LEU A 305 -15.66 0.13 -4.16
N PHE A 306 -16.16 0.47 -5.35
CA PHE A 306 -17.42 1.21 -5.56
C PHE A 306 -18.66 0.31 -5.64
N SER A 307 -18.51 -1.00 -5.57
CA SER A 307 -19.62 -1.95 -5.54
C SER A 307 -19.91 -2.40 -4.12
N LYS A 308 -21.05 -3.09 -3.90
CA LYS A 308 -21.35 -3.69 -2.60
C LYS A 308 -20.29 -4.75 -2.24
N HIS A 309 -19.64 -4.57 -1.10
CA HIS A 309 -18.61 -5.47 -0.59
C HIS A 309 -18.68 -5.59 0.94
N PRO A 310 -18.16 -6.67 1.54
CA PRO A 310 -18.00 -6.75 2.99
C PRO A 310 -16.94 -5.76 3.48
N SER A 311 -17.04 -5.36 4.75
CA SER A 311 -15.97 -4.60 5.41
C SER A 311 -14.75 -5.50 5.62
N HIS A 312 -13.58 -5.05 5.16
CA HIS A 312 -12.33 -5.80 5.29
C HIS A 312 -11.18 -4.86 5.71
N PRO A 313 -11.23 -4.33 6.94
CA PRO A 313 -10.22 -3.39 7.41
C PRO A 313 -8.86 -4.06 7.54
N TYR A 314 -7.80 -3.33 7.20
CA TYR A 314 -6.42 -3.80 7.38
C TYR A 314 -6.05 -3.94 8.86
N ASN A 315 -6.64 -3.07 9.71
CA ASN A 315 -6.47 -3.08 11.17
C ASN A 315 -7.81 -3.36 11.87
N PRO A 316 -8.24 -4.63 12.00
CA PRO A 316 -9.55 -5.00 12.50
C PRO A 316 -9.83 -4.58 13.95
N LEU A 317 -8.81 -4.59 14.83
CA LEU A 317 -8.98 -4.19 16.23
C LEU A 317 -9.20 -2.68 16.34
N ILE A 318 -8.47 -1.89 15.56
CA ILE A 318 -8.68 -0.42 15.47
C ILE A 318 -10.08 -0.15 14.94
N ALA A 319 -10.47 -0.77 13.82
CA ALA A 319 -11.79 -0.60 13.23
C ALA A 319 -12.91 -1.02 14.19
N ASN A 320 -12.77 -2.16 14.89
CA ASN A 320 -13.76 -2.60 15.87
C ASN A 320 -13.90 -1.61 17.04
N THR A 321 -12.80 -1.07 17.52
CA THR A 321 -12.83 -0.08 18.61
C THR A 321 -13.53 1.21 18.16
N PHE A 322 -13.25 1.69 16.96
CA PHE A 322 -13.97 2.83 16.38
C PHE A 322 -15.45 2.53 16.13
N PHE A 323 -15.79 1.30 15.74
CA PHE A 323 -17.18 0.88 15.60
C PHE A 323 -17.90 0.92 16.96
N VAL A 324 -17.32 0.36 18.01
CA VAL A 324 -17.89 0.37 19.37
C VAL A 324 -18.07 1.81 19.88
N ALA A 325 -17.09 2.68 19.67
CA ALA A 325 -17.17 4.10 19.99
C ALA A 325 -18.19 4.86 19.12
N GLY A 326 -18.66 4.26 18.05
CA GLY A 326 -19.65 4.85 17.14
C GLY A 326 -19.11 5.85 16.14
N TYR A 327 -17.83 5.83 15.91
CA TYR A 327 -17.19 6.65 14.89
C TYR A 327 -17.45 6.14 13.48
N ILE A 328 -17.45 4.82 13.31
CA ILE A 328 -17.68 4.16 12.01
C ILE A 328 -18.85 3.17 12.06
N GLU A 329 -19.32 2.75 10.91
CA GLU A 329 -20.28 1.66 10.74
C GLU A 329 -19.58 0.43 10.14
N SER A 330 -20.07 -0.77 10.54
CA SER A 330 -19.54 -2.02 9.98
C SER A 330 -20.41 -2.42 8.81
N TRP A 331 -20.09 -2.50 7.63
CA TRP A 331 -20.86 -3.07 6.50
C TRP A 331 -20.31 -2.67 5.13
N GLY A 332 -19.07 -2.14 5.06
CA GLY A 332 -18.47 -1.75 3.77
C GLY A 332 -19.19 -0.58 3.06
N ARG A 333 -19.83 0.31 3.82
CA ARG A 333 -20.59 1.46 3.26
C ARG A 333 -19.79 2.78 3.31
N GLY A 334 -18.54 2.76 3.72
CA GLY A 334 -17.76 3.99 3.91
C GLY A 334 -17.62 4.79 2.63
N ILE A 335 -17.33 4.11 1.51
CA ILE A 335 -17.18 4.75 0.20
C ILE A 335 -18.51 5.36 -0.27
N ASP A 336 -19.63 4.62 -0.15
CA ASP A 336 -20.95 5.14 -0.50
C ASP A 336 -21.31 6.38 0.33
N LYS A 337 -20.96 6.37 1.62
CA LYS A 337 -21.17 7.49 2.53
C LYS A 337 -20.42 8.74 2.09
N ILE A 338 -19.17 8.59 1.71
CA ILE A 338 -18.35 9.69 1.17
C ILE A 338 -18.97 10.22 -0.12
N CYS A 339 -19.30 9.33 -1.07
CA CYS A 339 -19.91 9.71 -2.34
C CYS A 339 -21.25 10.43 -2.14
N ASN A 340 -22.16 9.86 -1.34
CA ASN A 340 -23.48 10.43 -1.08
C ASN A 340 -23.40 11.78 -0.37
N ALA A 341 -22.46 11.94 0.58
CA ALA A 341 -22.25 13.21 1.26
C ALA A 341 -21.73 14.30 0.30
N CYS A 342 -20.83 13.93 -0.61
CA CYS A 342 -20.33 14.84 -1.64
C CYS A 342 -21.45 15.21 -2.62
N GLU A 343 -22.23 14.26 -3.10
CA GLU A 343 -23.36 14.49 -4.00
C GLU A 343 -24.43 15.40 -3.36
N ALA A 344 -24.81 15.12 -2.11
CA ALA A 344 -25.77 15.94 -1.36
C ALA A 344 -25.30 17.39 -1.15
N ALA A 345 -23.97 17.62 -1.11
CA ALA A 345 -23.35 18.95 -1.03
C ALA A 345 -23.12 19.59 -2.41
N GLY A 346 -23.53 18.95 -3.50
CA GLY A 346 -23.32 19.43 -4.87
C GLY A 346 -21.86 19.34 -5.34
N LEU A 347 -21.05 18.47 -4.73
CA LEU A 347 -19.67 18.22 -5.13
C LEU A 347 -19.61 17.15 -6.22
N GLN A 348 -18.52 17.14 -6.97
CA GLN A 348 -18.20 16.05 -7.87
C GLN A 348 -17.92 14.75 -7.10
N LYS A 349 -18.11 13.62 -7.79
CA LYS A 349 -17.79 12.31 -7.22
C LYS A 349 -16.31 12.26 -6.81
N PRO A 350 -16.00 11.79 -5.59
CA PRO A 350 -14.62 11.62 -5.15
C PRO A 350 -13.83 10.67 -6.07
N ILE A 351 -12.54 10.96 -6.22
CA ILE A 351 -11.64 10.18 -7.06
C ILE A 351 -10.71 9.39 -6.14
N TYR A 352 -10.58 8.10 -6.38
CA TYR A 352 -9.61 7.23 -5.71
C TYR A 352 -8.51 6.87 -6.69
N ASP A 353 -7.27 7.10 -6.28
CA ASP A 353 -6.07 6.60 -6.94
C ASP A 353 -5.41 5.59 -6.02
N ILE A 354 -5.21 4.37 -6.53
CA ILE A 354 -4.72 3.24 -5.74
C ILE A 354 -3.63 2.55 -6.54
N ASP A 355 -2.44 2.57 -6.00
CA ASP A 355 -1.27 1.92 -6.58
C ASP A 355 -0.54 1.03 -5.55
N ALA A 356 0.64 0.54 -5.92
CA ALA A 356 1.46 -0.30 -5.04
C ALA A 356 1.96 0.44 -3.78
N ASN A 357 1.89 1.77 -3.76
CA ASN A 357 2.43 2.61 -2.69
C ASN A 357 1.36 3.06 -1.70
N GLY A 358 0.08 3.08 -2.10
CA GLY A 358 -0.96 3.48 -1.18
C GLY A 358 -2.32 3.77 -1.79
N ILE A 359 -3.17 4.35 -0.98
CA ILE A 359 -4.53 4.78 -1.33
C ILE A 359 -4.60 6.29 -1.20
N MET A 360 -4.96 6.96 -2.27
CA MET A 360 -5.18 8.40 -2.31
C MET A 360 -6.62 8.72 -2.69
N LEU A 361 -7.31 9.42 -1.81
CA LEU A 361 -8.63 9.98 -2.06
C LEU A 361 -8.51 11.45 -2.40
N GLN A 362 -9.13 11.89 -3.50
CA GLN A 362 -9.30 13.29 -3.87
C GLN A 362 -10.76 13.69 -3.77
N ILE A 363 -11.03 14.83 -3.12
CA ILE A 363 -12.32 15.50 -3.11
C ILE A 363 -12.13 16.92 -3.62
N LYS A 364 -12.90 17.31 -4.65
CA LYS A 364 -12.90 18.69 -5.16
C LYS A 364 -13.81 19.58 -4.30
N ALA A 365 -13.37 20.81 -4.06
CA ALA A 365 -14.09 21.77 -3.22
C ALA A 365 -15.20 22.50 -4.02
N ASN A 366 -16.23 22.96 -3.33
CA ASN A 366 -17.22 23.90 -3.88
C ASN A 366 -16.97 25.35 -3.44
N VAL A 367 -15.97 25.56 -2.56
CA VAL A 367 -15.55 26.88 -2.06
C VAL A 367 -14.02 26.90 -2.06
N ASP A 368 -13.41 27.97 -2.59
CA ASP A 368 -11.98 28.12 -2.61
C ASP A 368 -11.41 28.64 -1.26
N TRP A 369 -10.07 28.73 -1.20
CA TRP A 369 -9.37 29.22 0.00
C TRP A 369 -9.80 30.65 0.40
N ASP A 370 -10.20 31.48 -0.55
CA ASP A 370 -10.62 32.85 -0.28
C ASP A 370 -12.08 32.96 0.16
N GLY A 371 -12.80 31.82 0.17
CA GLY A 371 -14.20 31.73 0.54
C GLY A 371 -15.14 32.04 -0.64
N ASN A 372 -14.66 31.97 -1.89
CA ASN A 372 -15.47 32.16 -3.07
C ASN A 372 -16.05 30.82 -3.55
N ARG A 373 -17.28 30.85 -4.08
CA ARG A 373 -17.88 29.66 -4.66
C ARG A 373 -17.15 29.23 -5.94
N ILE A 374 -16.85 27.94 -6.05
CA ILE A 374 -16.27 27.32 -7.24
C ILE A 374 -17.39 26.71 -8.07
N GLU A 375 -17.39 26.96 -9.37
CA GLU A 375 -18.21 26.26 -10.34
C GLU A 375 -17.32 25.46 -11.29
N TYR A 376 -17.78 24.26 -11.63
CA TYR A 376 -17.08 23.36 -12.56
C TYR A 376 -17.88 23.24 -13.86
N ASP A 377 -17.19 22.98 -14.97
CA ASP A 377 -17.80 22.60 -16.25
C ASP A 377 -18.16 21.09 -16.25
N ASN A 378 -18.75 20.62 -17.35
CA ASN A 378 -19.13 19.21 -17.51
C ASN A 378 -17.91 18.25 -17.52
N ASP A 379 -16.73 18.77 -17.85
CA ASP A 379 -15.47 18.02 -17.87
C ASP A 379 -14.74 18.06 -16.52
N GLY A 380 -15.32 18.77 -15.53
CA GLY A 380 -14.79 18.88 -14.18
C GLY A 380 -13.68 19.92 -14.03
N ASN A 381 -13.52 20.83 -14.97
CA ASN A 381 -12.55 21.95 -14.86
C ASN A 381 -13.23 23.15 -14.17
N ARG A 382 -12.46 23.91 -13.40
CA ARG A 382 -12.94 25.14 -12.77
C ARG A 382 -13.27 26.19 -13.83
N LYS A 383 -14.48 26.70 -13.82
CA LYS A 383 -14.89 27.78 -14.74
C LYS A 383 -14.08 29.06 -14.48
N GLY A 384 -13.54 29.67 -15.56
CA GLY A 384 -12.81 30.96 -15.48
C GLY A 384 -11.34 30.87 -15.16
N ILE A 385 -10.76 29.67 -15.02
CA ILE A 385 -9.31 29.47 -15.02
C ILE A 385 -8.94 28.78 -16.32
N THR A 386 -8.10 29.45 -17.13
CA THR A 386 -7.33 28.74 -18.15
C THR A 386 -6.50 27.71 -17.38
N PRO A 387 -6.65 26.40 -17.61
CA PRO A 387 -5.82 25.45 -16.93
C PRO A 387 -4.37 25.86 -17.14
N PRO A 388 -3.54 25.96 -16.08
CA PRO A 388 -2.13 26.09 -16.30
C PRO A 388 -1.77 24.97 -17.26
N VAL A 389 -1.08 25.30 -18.35
CA VAL A 389 -0.51 24.29 -19.24
C VAL A 389 0.42 23.49 -18.33
N THR A 390 -0.12 22.44 -17.77
CA THR A 390 0.65 21.53 -16.96
C THR A 390 1.65 20.94 -17.93
N PRO A 391 2.94 21.26 -17.81
CA PRO A 391 3.91 20.44 -18.51
C PRO A 391 3.60 19.01 -18.04
N PRO A 392 3.58 18.02 -18.93
CA PRO A 392 3.29 16.63 -18.56
C PRO A 392 4.07 16.33 -17.29
N VAL A 393 3.40 15.76 -16.26
CA VAL A 393 4.01 15.45 -14.97
C VAL A 393 5.18 14.53 -15.28
N THR A 394 6.33 15.14 -15.46
CA THR A 394 7.58 14.44 -15.64
C THR A 394 7.96 13.99 -14.24
N PRO A 395 8.11 12.69 -13.98
CA PRO A 395 8.68 12.24 -12.72
C PRO A 395 9.94 13.06 -12.45
N PRO A 396 10.33 13.38 -11.20
CA PRO A 396 11.38 14.33 -10.88
C PRO A 396 12.59 14.02 -11.75
N VAL A 397 12.77 14.85 -12.77
CA VAL A 397 13.78 14.60 -13.80
C VAL A 397 15.11 14.75 -13.09
N ASN A 398 15.78 13.62 -12.93
CA ASN A 398 17.10 13.57 -12.31
C ASN A 398 17.95 14.71 -12.91
N ALA A 399 18.52 15.57 -12.05
CA ALA A 399 19.32 16.73 -12.48
C ALA A 399 20.39 16.36 -13.54
N LYS A 400 20.83 15.08 -13.55
CA LYS A 400 21.71 14.52 -14.57
C LYS A 400 21.04 14.40 -15.95
N LEU A 401 19.73 14.09 -16.02
CA LEU A 401 19.00 14.02 -17.29
C LEU A 401 18.79 15.41 -17.88
N ILE A 402 18.51 16.42 -17.06
CA ILE A 402 18.40 17.83 -17.50
C ILE A 402 19.75 18.30 -18.07
N LYS A 403 20.84 18.00 -17.38
CA LYS A 403 22.20 18.35 -17.83
C LYS A 403 22.53 17.71 -19.18
N LEU A 404 22.14 16.44 -19.34
CA LEU A 404 22.35 15.70 -20.58
C LEU A 404 21.45 16.20 -21.70
N MET A 405 20.20 16.60 -21.40
CA MET A 405 19.29 17.22 -22.38
C MET A 405 19.86 18.52 -22.93
N LYS A 406 20.38 19.41 -22.07
CA LYS A 406 21.06 20.65 -22.50
C LYS A 406 22.27 20.38 -23.39
N PHE A 407 23.05 19.33 -23.12
CA PHE A 407 24.16 18.92 -23.94
C PHE A 407 23.70 18.45 -25.35
N CYS A 408 22.48 17.95 -25.47
CA CYS A 408 21.85 17.47 -26.70
C CYS A 408 21.07 18.57 -27.46
N GLU A 409 21.20 19.86 -27.13
CA GLU A 409 20.62 20.98 -27.94
C GLU A 409 21.11 20.94 -29.40
N GLU A 410 22.30 20.42 -29.62
CA GLU A 410 22.80 19.99 -30.94
C GLU A 410 22.86 18.47 -30.99
N PRO A 411 22.74 17.88 -32.22
CA PRO A 411 22.80 16.42 -32.37
C PRO A 411 24.10 15.82 -31.82
N LYS A 412 24.00 14.88 -30.89
CA LYS A 412 25.13 14.20 -30.23
C LYS A 412 25.05 12.72 -30.41
N THR A 413 26.17 12.07 -30.63
CA THR A 413 26.28 10.61 -30.66
C THR A 413 26.14 10.03 -29.25
N ARG A 414 25.82 8.74 -29.19
CA ARG A 414 25.75 8.01 -27.92
C ARG A 414 27.07 8.05 -27.14
N GLN A 415 28.19 8.03 -27.86
CA GLN A 415 29.52 8.05 -27.27
C GLN A 415 29.81 9.42 -26.62
N GLU A 416 29.56 10.52 -27.34
CA GLU A 416 29.74 11.88 -26.81
C GLU A 416 28.88 12.11 -25.58
N MET A 417 27.63 11.65 -25.58
CA MET A 417 26.73 11.74 -24.45
C MET A 417 27.24 10.94 -23.22
N GLN A 418 27.80 9.75 -23.46
CA GLN A 418 28.37 8.90 -22.44
C GLN A 418 29.64 9.51 -21.83
N GLU A 419 30.52 10.04 -22.65
CA GLU A 419 31.75 10.73 -22.25
C GLU A 419 31.44 11.99 -21.45
N PHE A 420 30.47 12.79 -21.90
CA PHE A 420 29.99 13.98 -21.18
C PHE A 420 29.50 13.65 -19.76
N MET A 421 28.87 12.47 -19.59
CA MET A 421 28.39 12.00 -18.30
C MET A 421 29.46 11.31 -17.44
N GLY A 422 30.68 11.11 -17.98
CA GLY A 422 31.77 10.40 -17.30
C GLY A 422 31.50 8.92 -16.99
N LEU A 423 30.64 8.26 -17.78
CA LEU A 423 30.18 6.91 -17.54
C LEU A 423 30.94 5.92 -18.42
N LYS A 424 31.42 4.81 -17.83
CA LYS A 424 32.19 3.78 -18.54
C LYS A 424 31.34 2.62 -19.07
N ASP A 425 30.22 2.31 -18.39
CA ASP A 425 29.33 1.19 -18.77
C ASP A 425 28.28 1.62 -19.81
N LYS A 426 28.47 1.16 -21.04
CA LYS A 426 27.60 1.45 -22.19
C LYS A 426 26.18 0.90 -22.02
N LYS A 427 26.02 -0.32 -21.49
CA LYS A 427 24.70 -0.95 -21.31
C LYS A 427 23.90 -0.22 -20.23
N ASN A 428 24.55 0.10 -19.13
CA ASN A 428 23.94 0.86 -18.04
C ASN A 428 23.57 2.29 -18.49
N PHE A 429 24.42 2.95 -19.27
CA PHE A 429 24.13 4.27 -19.80
C PHE A 429 22.88 4.27 -20.73
N ILE A 430 22.75 3.30 -21.62
CA ILE A 430 21.59 3.19 -22.50
C ILE A 430 20.32 2.97 -21.68
N LYS A 431 20.34 2.02 -20.75
CA LYS A 431 19.17 1.63 -19.95
C LYS A 431 18.70 2.75 -19.01
N ASN A 432 19.61 3.45 -18.36
CA ASN A 432 19.26 4.40 -17.29
C ASN A 432 19.23 5.87 -17.72
N TYR A 433 19.71 6.19 -18.93
CA TYR A 433 19.73 7.57 -19.45
C TYR A 433 19.06 7.68 -20.81
N ILE A 434 19.56 7.00 -21.85
CA ILE A 434 19.05 7.17 -23.21
C ILE A 434 17.57 6.73 -23.32
N GLN A 435 17.25 5.50 -22.88
CA GLN A 435 15.89 4.96 -23.00
C GLN A 435 14.86 5.78 -22.19
N PRO A 436 15.13 6.18 -20.94
CA PRO A 436 14.21 7.05 -20.20
C PRO A 436 14.03 8.41 -20.88
N MET A 437 15.08 9.05 -21.38
CA MET A 437 14.98 10.34 -22.05
C MET A 437 14.17 10.27 -23.35
N ILE A 438 14.28 9.22 -24.12
CA ILE A 438 13.44 8.98 -25.31
C ILE A 438 11.98 8.77 -24.87
N LYS A 439 11.75 7.89 -23.87
CA LYS A 439 10.40 7.60 -23.35
C LYS A 439 9.69 8.84 -22.76
N LEU A 440 10.47 9.73 -22.17
CA LEU A 440 9.97 11.01 -21.61
C LEU A 440 9.88 12.11 -22.68
N GLY A 441 10.20 11.84 -23.94
CA GLY A 441 10.17 12.84 -25.00
C GLY A 441 11.19 13.97 -24.86
N MET A 442 12.24 13.79 -24.03
CA MET A 442 13.28 14.79 -23.81
C MET A 442 14.28 14.88 -24.96
N ILE A 443 14.55 13.76 -25.59
CA ILE A 443 15.41 13.64 -26.78
C ILE A 443 14.73 12.76 -27.82
N LYS A 444 15.04 13.00 -29.09
CA LYS A 444 14.63 12.15 -30.20
C LYS A 444 15.85 11.67 -30.99
N MET A 445 15.69 10.54 -31.65
CA MET A 445 16.69 10.01 -32.58
C MET A 445 16.67 10.78 -33.88
N THR A 446 17.84 11.05 -34.46
CA THR A 446 17.94 11.73 -35.77
C THR A 446 17.63 10.80 -36.94
N ASN A 447 17.72 9.48 -36.72
CA ASN A 447 17.36 8.45 -37.72
C ASN A 447 16.52 7.37 -37.03
N GLU A 448 15.21 7.56 -37.03
CA GLU A 448 14.24 6.65 -36.40
C GLU A 448 14.11 5.32 -37.15
N ASP A 449 14.32 5.31 -38.46
CA ASP A 449 14.23 4.09 -39.29
C ASP A 449 15.38 3.10 -39.05
N LYS A 450 16.50 3.59 -38.50
CA LYS A 450 17.69 2.76 -38.21
C LYS A 450 18.23 3.04 -36.80
N PRO A 451 17.50 2.66 -35.74
CA PRO A 451 17.84 3.01 -34.35
C PRO A 451 19.18 2.44 -33.87
N ASN A 452 19.68 1.38 -34.51
CA ASN A 452 20.94 0.74 -34.17
C ASN A 452 22.14 1.19 -35.04
N SER A 453 21.95 2.19 -35.88
CA SER A 453 23.04 2.70 -36.75
C SER A 453 24.22 3.18 -35.90
N GLN A 454 25.45 2.95 -36.37
CA GLN A 454 26.67 3.48 -35.72
C GLN A 454 26.70 5.01 -35.73
N ASN A 455 26.04 5.65 -36.71
CA ASN A 455 25.94 7.10 -36.86
C ASN A 455 24.68 7.69 -36.24
N GLN A 456 23.97 6.94 -35.37
CA GLN A 456 22.80 7.45 -34.67
C GLN A 456 23.17 8.59 -33.75
N GLN A 457 22.49 9.72 -33.92
CA GLN A 457 22.59 10.87 -33.03
C GLN A 457 21.27 11.14 -32.32
N TYR A 458 21.32 11.88 -31.25
CA TYR A 458 20.19 12.27 -30.40
C TYR A 458 20.16 13.78 -30.25
N VAL A 459 18.98 14.38 -30.36
CA VAL A 459 18.78 15.84 -30.23
C VAL A 459 17.64 16.11 -29.25
N ALA A 460 17.78 17.14 -28.44
CA ALA A 460 16.75 17.58 -27.51
C ALA A 460 15.47 17.97 -28.25
N VAL A 461 14.32 17.59 -27.71
CA VAL A 461 13.01 18.00 -28.20
C VAL A 461 12.69 19.33 -27.53
N ARG A 462 12.47 20.39 -28.33
CA ARG A 462 12.08 21.72 -27.88
C ARG A 462 10.60 21.81 -27.60
#